data_d20f665774b0f97eadef83b1d501c8cf
#
_entry.id   d20f665774b0f97eadef83b1d501c8cf
#
_cell.length_a   1.000
_cell.length_b   1.000
_cell.length_c   1.000
_cell.angle_alpha   90.00
_cell.angle_beta   90.00
_cell.angle_gamma   90.00
#
_symmetry.space_group_name_H-M   'P 1'
#
loop_
_entity.id
_entity.type
_entity.pdbx_description
1 polymer ?
#
loop_
_entity_poly.entity_id
_entity_poly.type
_entity_poly.pdbx_seq_one_letter_code
_entity_poly.pdbx_strand_id
1 'polypeptide(L)'
;MYNDAMPILTAPDQAAVRKEFERIAGPVKLVVFSQELAAAELCRQNEQLVREVAELSDQITVEVLNLAIDRERAEAYGVDQVPAIVVEGSRDYGIRFYGVPLGYEFSNLIDSIIVASTGEPALAEDTLASLRALAADVDIKVFSTPT
;
A
#
# COMPACT_ATOMS: atom_id res chain seq x y z
N MET A 1 -12.21 -5.68 22.26
CA MET A 1 -11.57 -7.00 22.35
C MET A 1 -10.37 -6.99 21.43
N TYR A 2 -9.20 -7.03 21.99
CA TYR A 2 -7.98 -7.16 21.19
C TYR A 2 -7.98 -8.57 20.61
N ASN A 3 -7.94 -8.65 19.30
CA ASN A 3 -7.73 -9.90 18.62
C ASN A 3 -6.28 -10.31 18.89
N ASP A 4 -6.09 -11.39 19.64
CA ASP A 4 -4.78 -11.94 19.99
C ASP A 4 -4.17 -12.70 18.79
N ALA A 5 -4.30 -12.11 17.60
CA ALA A 5 -3.69 -12.63 16.42
C ALA A 5 -2.16 -12.43 16.53
N MET A 6 -1.40 -13.48 16.28
CA MET A 6 0.06 -13.35 16.25
C MET A 6 0.46 -12.28 15.24
N PRO A 7 1.42 -11.41 15.59
CA PRO A 7 1.93 -10.42 14.66
C PRO A 7 2.44 -11.06 13.37
N ILE A 8 2.15 -10.44 12.24
CA ILE A 8 2.68 -10.85 10.94
C ILE A 8 4.15 -10.45 10.84
N LEU A 9 4.47 -9.22 11.30
CA LEU A 9 5.83 -8.71 11.28
C LEU A 9 6.59 -9.14 12.53
N THR A 10 7.72 -9.82 12.33
CA THR A 10 8.63 -10.15 13.41
C THR A 10 9.31 -8.90 13.99
N ALA A 11 9.85 -8.97 15.20
CA ALA A 11 10.58 -7.84 15.79
C ALA A 11 11.75 -7.35 14.93
N PRO A 12 12.58 -8.23 14.30
CA PRO A 12 13.58 -7.80 13.32
C PRO A 12 12.99 -7.08 12.11
N ASP A 13 11.87 -7.57 11.56
CA ASP A 13 11.20 -6.92 10.42
C ASP A 13 10.71 -5.52 10.79
N GLN A 14 10.07 -5.37 11.96
CA GLN A 14 9.63 -4.08 12.47
C GLN A 14 10.80 -3.10 12.64
N ALA A 15 11.94 -3.56 13.17
CA ALA A 15 13.12 -2.73 13.32
C ALA A 15 13.70 -2.28 11.97
N ALA A 16 13.74 -3.18 10.98
CA ALA A 16 14.17 -2.86 9.62
C ALA A 16 13.25 -1.84 8.96
N VAL A 17 11.94 -2.04 9.05
CA VAL A 17 10.95 -1.11 8.48
C VAL A 17 11.00 0.27 9.16
N ARG A 18 11.13 0.34 10.49
CA ARG A 18 11.30 1.62 11.20
C ARG A 18 12.50 2.40 10.68
N LYS A 19 13.60 1.72 10.40
CA LYS A 19 14.80 2.34 9.84
C LYS A 19 14.55 2.89 8.42
N GLU A 20 13.86 2.13 7.56
CA GLU A 20 13.47 2.62 6.24
C GLU A 20 12.52 3.83 6.34
N PHE A 21 11.60 3.82 7.29
CA PHE A 21 10.64 4.90 7.52
C PHE A 21 11.26 6.21 8.05
N GLU A 22 12.52 6.22 8.46
CA GLU A 22 13.25 7.47 8.69
C GLU A 22 13.33 8.35 7.42
N ARG A 23 13.11 7.76 6.26
CA ARG A 23 13.08 8.43 4.95
C ARG A 23 11.72 9.02 4.59
N ILE A 24 10.68 8.79 5.36
CA ILE A 24 9.35 9.37 5.12
C ILE A 24 9.44 10.89 5.30
N ALA A 25 9.03 11.63 4.27
CA ALA A 25 9.12 13.09 4.25
C ALA A 25 7.79 13.82 4.46
N GLY A 26 6.67 13.09 4.45
CA GLY A 26 5.33 13.65 4.63
C GLY A 26 4.27 12.59 4.91
N PRO A 27 3.05 12.99 5.19
CA PRO A 27 1.98 12.07 5.56
C PRO A 27 1.61 11.14 4.40
N VAL A 28 1.36 9.89 4.75
CA VAL A 28 0.88 8.83 3.84
C VAL A 28 -0.40 8.24 4.40
N LYS A 29 -1.37 8.04 3.53
CA LYS A 29 -2.61 7.34 3.86
C LYS A 29 -2.66 6.00 3.11
N LEU A 30 -2.88 4.94 3.85
CA LEU A 30 -3.13 3.61 3.32
C LEU A 30 -4.64 3.35 3.36
N VAL A 31 -5.26 3.26 2.19
CA VAL A 31 -6.69 2.91 2.08
C VAL A 31 -6.80 1.43 1.77
N VAL A 32 -7.38 0.68 2.69
CA VAL A 32 -7.58 -0.76 2.58
C VAL A 32 -9.00 -1.04 2.15
N PHE A 33 -9.17 -1.73 1.03
CA PHE A 33 -10.46 -2.26 0.60
C PHE A 33 -10.61 -3.72 1.01
N SER A 34 -11.68 -4.01 1.70
CA SER A 34 -11.99 -5.28 2.31
C SER A 34 -13.42 -5.71 1.99
N GLN A 35 -13.73 -6.99 2.19
CA GLN A 35 -15.08 -7.54 2.10
C GLN A 35 -15.18 -8.82 2.94
N GLU A 36 -16.29 -8.98 3.70
CA GLU A 36 -16.46 -10.12 4.58
C GLU A 36 -16.90 -11.38 3.87
N LEU A 37 -17.64 -11.25 2.77
CA LEU A 37 -18.27 -12.38 2.08
C LEU A 37 -17.35 -13.07 1.06
N ALA A 38 -16.36 -12.35 0.54
CA ALA A 38 -15.41 -12.88 -0.41
C ALA A 38 -13.98 -12.66 0.09
N ALA A 39 -13.16 -13.70 0.05
CA ALA A 39 -11.76 -13.66 0.47
C ALA A 39 -11.55 -13.10 1.91
N ALA A 40 -12.48 -13.37 2.82
CA ALA A 40 -12.51 -12.80 4.17
C ALA A 40 -11.19 -12.99 4.94
N GLU A 41 -10.59 -14.16 4.82
CA GLU A 41 -9.30 -14.45 5.48
C GLU A 41 -8.16 -13.60 4.93
N LEU A 42 -8.05 -13.50 3.60
CA LEU A 42 -7.05 -12.65 2.95
C LEU A 42 -7.29 -11.17 3.26
N CYS A 43 -8.54 -10.74 3.33
CA CYS A 43 -8.88 -9.37 3.72
C CYS A 43 -8.45 -9.06 5.15
N ARG A 44 -8.70 -9.96 6.11
CA ARG A 44 -8.25 -9.81 7.49
C ARG A 44 -6.73 -9.76 7.60
N GLN A 45 -6.04 -10.67 6.91
CA GLN A 45 -4.58 -10.71 6.89
C GLN A 45 -4.00 -9.43 6.29
N ASN A 46 -4.58 -8.94 5.21
CA ASN A 46 -4.17 -7.69 4.57
C ASN A 46 -4.36 -6.48 5.49
N GLU A 47 -5.51 -6.37 6.13
CA GLU A 47 -5.79 -5.29 7.08
C GLU A 47 -4.84 -5.34 8.27
N GLN A 48 -4.59 -6.53 8.83
CA GLN A 48 -3.64 -6.71 9.93
C GLN A 48 -2.24 -6.25 9.52
N LEU A 49 -1.73 -6.69 8.37
CA LEU A 49 -0.43 -6.30 7.86
C LEU A 49 -0.31 -4.78 7.73
N VAL A 50 -1.32 -4.14 7.12
CA VAL A 50 -1.31 -2.69 6.91
C VAL A 50 -1.33 -1.93 8.23
N ARG A 51 -2.10 -2.39 9.22
CA ARG A 51 -2.13 -1.78 10.55
C ARG A 51 -0.79 -1.91 11.26
N GLU A 52 -0.18 -3.11 11.23
CA GLU A 52 1.15 -3.33 11.80
C GLU A 52 2.22 -2.43 11.16
N VAL A 53 2.16 -2.25 9.83
CA VAL A 53 3.06 -1.32 9.10
C VAL A 53 2.82 0.12 9.53
N ALA A 54 1.56 0.54 9.64
CA ALA A 54 1.22 1.92 10.01
C ALA A 54 1.66 2.29 11.44
N GLU A 55 1.64 1.34 12.37
CA GLU A 55 2.12 1.54 13.75
C GLU A 55 3.63 1.83 13.83
N LEU A 56 4.36 1.62 12.75
CA LEU A 56 5.80 1.85 12.71
C LEU A 56 6.19 3.31 12.41
N SER A 57 5.22 4.18 12.07
CA SER A 57 5.46 5.62 11.82
C SER A 57 4.20 6.45 12.08
N ASP A 58 4.37 7.54 12.81
CA ASP A 58 3.28 8.51 13.06
C ASP A 58 2.83 9.27 11.79
N GLN A 59 3.57 9.15 10.70
CA GLN A 59 3.24 9.75 9.41
C GLN A 59 2.24 8.92 8.59
N ILE A 60 1.93 7.69 9.03
CA ILE A 60 1.08 6.77 8.27
C ILE A 60 -0.29 6.66 8.95
N THR A 61 -1.34 6.87 8.18
CA THR A 61 -2.73 6.65 8.61
C THR A 61 -3.37 5.52 7.79
N VAL A 62 -4.33 4.82 8.40
CA VAL A 62 -5.07 3.73 7.75
C VAL A 62 -6.55 4.06 7.72
N GLU A 63 -7.16 3.92 6.56
CA GLU A 63 -8.61 3.97 6.36
C GLU A 63 -9.05 2.61 5.80
N VAL A 64 -10.02 1.96 6.44
CA VAL A 64 -10.56 0.69 5.96
C VAL A 64 -11.95 0.93 5.38
N LEU A 65 -12.14 0.51 4.13
CA LEU A 65 -13.37 0.64 3.37
C LEU A 65 -13.88 -0.74 2.94
N ASN A 66 -15.19 -0.87 2.85
CA ASN A 66 -15.82 -2.07 2.33
C ASN A 66 -16.15 -1.89 0.84
N LEU A 67 -15.64 -2.78 -0.01
CA LEU A 67 -15.81 -2.69 -1.46
C LEU A 67 -17.29 -2.59 -1.91
N ALA A 68 -18.18 -3.30 -1.22
CA ALA A 68 -19.61 -3.33 -1.57
C ALA A 68 -20.41 -2.13 -1.02
N ILE A 69 -20.02 -1.63 0.17
CA ILE A 69 -20.71 -0.55 0.87
C ILE A 69 -20.19 0.81 0.39
N ASP A 70 -18.86 0.96 0.31
CA ASP A 70 -18.19 2.21 -0.06
C ASP A 70 -17.92 2.29 -1.58
N ARG A 71 -18.92 1.91 -2.37
CA ARG A 71 -18.80 1.76 -3.83
C ARG A 71 -18.29 3.01 -4.54
N GLU A 72 -18.79 4.18 -4.17
CA GLU A 72 -18.36 5.45 -4.78
C GLU A 72 -16.86 5.71 -4.55
N ARG A 73 -16.38 5.37 -3.36
CA ARG A 73 -14.96 5.50 -3.01
C ARG A 73 -14.11 4.48 -3.79
N ALA A 74 -14.60 3.24 -3.91
CA ALA A 74 -13.94 2.21 -4.69
C ALA A 74 -13.82 2.61 -6.17
N GLU A 75 -14.89 3.11 -6.76
CA GLU A 75 -14.91 3.63 -8.14
C GLU A 75 -13.95 4.82 -8.31
N ALA A 76 -13.92 5.76 -7.37
CA ALA A 76 -13.02 6.91 -7.42
C ALA A 76 -11.54 6.50 -7.37
N TYR A 77 -11.20 5.44 -6.64
CA TYR A 77 -9.86 4.86 -6.61
C TYR A 77 -9.58 3.85 -7.73
N GLY A 78 -10.58 3.49 -8.53
CA GLY A 78 -10.47 2.47 -9.57
C GLY A 78 -10.24 1.07 -9.00
N VAL A 79 -10.73 0.78 -7.80
CA VAL A 79 -10.59 -0.52 -7.13
C VAL A 79 -11.83 -1.35 -7.35
N ASP A 80 -11.66 -2.55 -7.90
CA ASP A 80 -12.73 -3.50 -8.25
C ASP A 80 -12.56 -4.89 -7.63
N GLN A 81 -11.49 -5.11 -6.88
CA GLN A 81 -11.14 -6.39 -6.26
C GLN A 81 -10.66 -6.20 -4.83
N VAL A 82 -10.78 -7.23 -4.01
CA VAL A 82 -10.29 -7.31 -2.63
C VAL A 82 -9.45 -8.56 -2.40
N PRO A 83 -8.51 -8.53 -1.44
CA PRO A 83 -8.06 -7.36 -0.71
C PRO A 83 -7.28 -6.40 -1.60
N ALA A 84 -7.38 -5.10 -1.32
CA ALA A 84 -6.61 -4.08 -2.01
C ALA A 84 -6.06 -3.03 -1.05
N ILE A 85 -4.92 -2.46 -1.41
CA ILE A 85 -4.29 -1.33 -0.71
C ILE A 85 -4.06 -0.21 -1.72
N VAL A 86 -4.52 0.98 -1.39
CA VAL A 86 -4.16 2.22 -2.08
C VAL A 86 -3.11 2.93 -1.24
N VAL A 87 -2.00 3.31 -1.85
CA VAL A 87 -0.96 4.11 -1.20
C VAL A 87 -1.08 5.54 -1.72
N GLU A 88 -1.49 6.45 -0.83
CA GLU A 88 -1.74 7.85 -1.14
C GLU A 88 -0.82 8.75 -0.31
N GLY A 89 -0.10 9.63 -0.97
CA GLY A 89 0.72 10.69 -0.34
C GLY A 89 -0.02 12.02 -0.34
N SER A 90 0.63 13.09 -0.80
CA SER A 90 -0.02 14.40 -0.98
C SER A 90 -1.15 14.36 -2.02
N ARG A 91 -1.17 13.35 -2.85
CA ARG A 91 -2.21 13.00 -3.82
C ARG A 91 -2.21 11.50 -4.05
N ASP A 92 -3.23 11.00 -4.75
CA ASP A 92 -3.24 9.65 -5.28
C ASP A 92 -2.33 9.57 -6.52
N TYR A 93 -1.22 8.84 -6.40
CA TYR A 93 -0.27 8.60 -7.49
C TYR A 93 -0.62 7.38 -8.35
N GLY A 94 -1.74 6.71 -8.06
CA GLY A 94 -2.17 5.53 -8.80
C GLY A 94 -1.56 4.22 -8.30
N ILE A 95 -0.95 4.18 -7.14
CA ILE A 95 -0.31 2.97 -6.59
C ILE A 95 -1.37 2.07 -5.95
N ARG A 96 -1.47 0.84 -6.42
CA ARG A 96 -2.42 -0.17 -5.95
C ARG A 96 -1.72 -1.50 -5.74
N PHE A 97 -2.03 -2.16 -4.63
CA PHE A 97 -1.69 -3.55 -4.37
C PHE A 97 -2.97 -4.37 -4.28
N TYR A 98 -3.02 -5.49 -4.97
CA TYR A 98 -4.10 -6.46 -4.90
C TYR A 98 -3.58 -7.78 -4.31
N GLY A 99 -4.30 -8.35 -3.37
CA GLY A 99 -3.82 -9.45 -2.55
C GLY A 99 -3.09 -8.96 -1.30
N VAL A 100 -2.41 -9.86 -0.61
CA VAL A 100 -1.62 -9.54 0.59
C VAL A 100 -0.16 -9.42 0.20
N PRO A 101 0.48 -8.25 0.28
CA PRO A 101 1.86 -8.04 -0.16
C PRO A 101 2.86 -8.60 0.87
N LEU A 102 3.07 -9.90 0.81
CA LEU A 102 4.06 -10.63 1.62
C LEU A 102 5.27 -11.05 0.78
N GLY A 103 6.32 -11.54 1.44
CA GLY A 103 7.54 -11.96 0.77
C GLY A 103 8.21 -10.80 0.03
N TYR A 104 8.52 -11.00 -1.24
CA TYR A 104 9.19 -9.97 -2.06
C TYR A 104 8.32 -8.72 -2.32
N GLU A 105 7.00 -8.86 -2.31
CA GLU A 105 6.09 -7.72 -2.47
C GLU A 105 6.07 -6.79 -1.27
N PHE A 106 6.42 -7.29 -0.09
CA PHE A 106 6.45 -6.47 1.12
C PHE A 106 7.43 -5.31 1.01
N SER A 107 8.62 -5.53 0.47
CA SER A 107 9.58 -4.45 0.23
C SER A 107 9.05 -3.41 -0.74
N ASN A 108 8.30 -3.84 -1.78
CA ASN A 108 7.67 -2.92 -2.71
C ASN A 108 6.59 -2.06 -2.04
N LEU A 109 5.85 -2.60 -1.08
CA LEU A 109 4.91 -1.81 -0.28
C LEU A 109 5.64 -0.73 0.53
N ILE A 110 6.73 -1.09 1.22
CA ILE A 110 7.52 -0.15 2.01
C ILE A 110 8.12 0.95 1.13
N ASP A 111 8.72 0.59 -0.01
CA ASP A 111 9.26 1.56 -0.97
C ASP A 111 8.17 2.48 -1.54
N SER A 112 6.99 1.94 -1.83
CA SER A 112 5.85 2.71 -2.32
C SER A 112 5.37 3.76 -1.29
N ILE A 113 5.36 3.41 -0.02
CA ILE A 113 5.04 4.34 1.08
C ILE A 113 6.04 5.49 1.12
N ILE A 114 7.34 5.18 1.04
CA ILE A 114 8.40 6.20 1.06
C ILE A 114 8.28 7.11 -0.16
N VAL A 115 8.14 6.55 -1.36
CA VAL A 115 7.99 7.32 -2.60
C VAL A 115 6.73 8.19 -2.58
N ALA A 116 5.60 7.66 -2.08
CA ALA A 116 4.37 8.44 -1.95
C ALA A 116 4.53 9.61 -0.96
N SER A 117 5.33 9.43 0.09
CA SER A 117 5.61 10.48 1.09
C SER A 117 6.41 11.65 0.53
N THR A 118 7.34 11.37 -0.38
CA THR A 118 8.19 12.40 -1.01
C THR A 118 7.57 12.96 -2.28
N GLY A 119 6.77 12.17 -2.99
CA GLY A 119 6.30 12.47 -4.35
C GLY A 119 7.40 12.43 -5.42
N GLU A 120 8.59 11.95 -5.04
CA GLU A 120 9.77 11.89 -5.92
C GLU A 120 10.29 10.46 -6.04
N PRO A 121 10.15 9.82 -7.20
CA PRO A 121 10.70 8.50 -7.42
C PRO A 121 12.23 8.58 -7.57
N ALA A 122 12.95 7.61 -6.99
CA ALA A 122 14.39 7.49 -7.10
C ALA A 122 14.79 6.91 -8.48
N LEU A 123 14.54 7.66 -9.53
CA LEU A 123 14.85 7.29 -10.92
C LEU A 123 15.94 8.20 -11.50
N ALA A 124 16.71 7.67 -12.45
CA ALA A 124 17.68 8.45 -13.19
C ALA A 124 17.00 9.58 -13.99
N GLU A 125 17.68 10.73 -14.14
CA GLU A 125 17.10 11.91 -14.80
C GLU A 125 16.68 11.62 -16.24
N ASP A 126 17.42 10.80 -16.99
CA ASP A 126 17.06 10.40 -18.36
C ASP A 126 15.74 9.59 -18.39
N THR A 127 15.51 8.76 -17.37
CA THR A 127 14.27 8.01 -17.20
C THR A 127 13.11 8.96 -16.87
N LEU A 128 13.33 9.91 -15.98
CA LEU A 128 12.32 10.92 -15.63
C LEU A 128 11.96 11.79 -16.82
N ALA A 129 12.96 12.19 -17.64
CA ALA A 129 12.74 12.95 -18.86
C ALA A 129 11.89 12.15 -19.87
N SER A 130 12.18 10.87 -20.04
CA SER A 130 11.41 9.97 -20.90
C SER A 130 9.97 9.80 -20.44
N LEU A 131 9.76 9.66 -19.13
CA LEU A 131 8.42 9.56 -18.54
C LEU A 131 7.61 10.86 -18.70
N ARG A 132 8.25 12.02 -18.53
CA ARG A 132 7.60 13.33 -18.75
C ARG A 132 7.20 13.56 -20.22
N ALA A 133 7.85 12.89 -21.15
CA ALA A 133 7.57 12.98 -22.58
C ALA A 133 6.42 12.06 -23.04
N LEU A 134 5.87 11.24 -22.16
CA LEU A 134 4.72 10.39 -22.49
C LEU A 134 3.51 11.24 -22.87
N ALA A 135 2.90 10.91 -24.02
CA ALA A 135 1.76 11.64 -24.56
C ALA A 135 0.40 11.17 -24.03
N ALA A 136 0.36 10.07 -23.30
CA ALA A 136 -0.84 9.45 -22.77
C ALA A 136 -0.58 8.80 -21.40
N ASP A 137 -1.63 8.60 -20.63
CA ASP A 137 -1.58 7.84 -19.41
C ASP A 137 -1.17 6.39 -19.65
N VAL A 138 -0.40 5.82 -18.76
CA VAL A 138 0.05 4.43 -18.81
C VAL A 138 -0.41 3.69 -17.57
N ASP A 139 -1.07 2.56 -17.78
CA ASP A 139 -1.45 1.63 -16.71
C ASP A 139 -0.46 0.44 -16.72
N ILE A 140 0.27 0.26 -15.62
CA ILE A 140 1.24 -0.81 -15.47
C ILE A 140 0.70 -1.83 -14.49
N LYS A 141 0.51 -3.07 -14.95
CA LYS A 141 0.07 -4.21 -14.13
C LYS A 141 1.19 -5.23 -13.99
N VAL A 142 1.63 -5.45 -12.76
CA VAL A 142 2.63 -6.45 -12.41
C VAL A 142 1.93 -7.61 -11.72
N PHE A 143 2.09 -8.81 -12.26
CA PHE A 143 1.58 -10.05 -11.68
C PHE A 143 2.73 -10.81 -11.05
N SER A 144 2.60 -11.16 -9.78
CA SER A 144 3.60 -11.94 -9.06
C SER A 144 2.95 -13.08 -8.29
N THR A 145 3.75 -14.08 -7.94
CA THR A 145 3.36 -15.16 -7.04
C THR A 145 4.06 -14.97 -5.69
N PRO A 146 3.35 -15.13 -4.56
CA PRO A 146 3.95 -15.04 -3.23
C PRO A 146 4.77 -16.32 -2.95
N THR A 147 5.99 -16.40 -3.44
CA THR A 147 6.90 -17.51 -3.18
C THR A 147 8.22 -17.00 -2.65
#